data_1013af815c9fd60cd2e3b8a8cd1ef4b7
#
_entry.id   1013af815c9fd60cd2e3b8a8cd1ef4b7
#
_cell.length_a   1.000
_cell.length_b   1.000
_cell.length_c   1.000
_cell.angle_alpha   90.00
_cell.angle_beta   90.00
_cell.angle_gamma   90.00
#
_symmetry.space_group_name_H-M   'P 1'
#
loop_
_entity.id
_entity.type
_entity.pdbx_description
1 polymer ?
#
loop_
_entity_poly.entity_id
_entity_poly.type
_entity_poly.pdbx_seq_one_letter_code
_entity_poly.pdbx_strand_id
1 'polypeptide(L)'
;MFYYYTTKNNRYAVLHISLVIILACFTLSACSREKSYETEQGKVTVKEMGGKFEVKNEKEDVTVEGDENQGQVKIKTKDGESIISYNKNKLPDNFPKDIPIYSPAQVQMTQIMENGKNVMASLNTDDDPGKVIQFYKKAFSQAGWEVKGEMNMGNTSLLQGEKGAKELNVTVNREQGKTVIALVLSEK
;
A
#
# COMPACT_ATOMS: atom_id res chain seq x y z
N MET A 1 16.89 -8.59 -9.22
CA MET A 1 17.84 -8.29 -8.13
C MET A 1 17.35 -7.00 -7.49
N PHE A 2 16.52 -7.10 -6.45
CA PHE A 2 15.88 -5.94 -5.79
C PHE A 2 16.90 -5.29 -4.85
N TYR A 3 17.30 -4.07 -5.14
CA TYR A 3 18.06 -3.26 -4.20
C TYR A 3 17.13 -2.71 -3.12
N TYR A 4 17.19 -3.31 -1.94
CA TYR A 4 16.61 -2.75 -0.73
C TYR A 4 17.47 -1.58 -0.25
N TYR A 5 17.01 -0.35 -0.47
CA TYR A 5 17.45 0.78 0.31
C TYR A 5 16.72 0.74 1.66
N THR A 6 17.28 0.02 2.62
CA THR A 6 16.90 0.13 4.01
C THR A 6 18.09 0.68 4.76
N THR A 7 17.96 1.89 5.25
CA THR A 7 18.88 2.41 6.28
C THR A 7 18.89 1.45 7.46
N LYS A 8 20.08 1.14 7.95
CA LYS A 8 20.40 0.05 8.90
C LYS A 8 19.60 0.07 10.21
N ASN A 9 18.97 1.20 10.56
CA ASN A 9 18.18 1.37 11.80
C ASN A 9 16.68 1.06 11.65
N ASN A 10 16.13 0.98 10.45
CA ASN A 10 14.67 0.82 10.27
C ASN A 10 14.22 -0.65 10.17
N ARG A 11 15.14 -1.58 9.95
CA ARG A 11 14.82 -3.01 9.82
C ARG A 11 14.33 -3.66 11.12
N TYR A 12 14.80 -3.18 12.27
CA TYR A 12 14.43 -3.73 13.57
C TYR A 12 13.08 -3.17 14.07
N ALA A 13 12.77 -1.90 13.81
CA ALA A 13 11.50 -1.29 14.19
C ALA A 13 10.31 -1.99 13.52
N VAL A 14 10.39 -2.29 12.23
CA VAL A 14 9.31 -2.98 11.49
C VAL A 14 9.14 -4.43 11.95
N LEU A 15 10.22 -5.14 12.30
CA LEU A 15 10.15 -6.54 12.74
C LEU A 15 9.53 -6.67 14.15
N HIS A 16 9.77 -5.71 15.03
CA HIS A 16 9.24 -5.74 16.41
C HIS A 16 7.78 -5.24 16.49
N ILE A 17 7.37 -4.30 15.65
CA ILE A 17 5.98 -3.87 15.52
C ILE A 17 5.11 -5.05 15.04
N SER A 18 5.59 -5.88 14.11
CA SER A 18 4.84 -7.06 13.62
C SER A 18 4.60 -8.10 14.72
N LEU A 19 5.53 -8.25 15.69
CA LEU A 19 5.36 -9.20 16.78
C LEU A 19 4.31 -8.77 17.80
N VAL A 20 4.17 -7.46 18.07
CA VAL A 20 3.16 -6.91 18.99
C VAL A 20 1.76 -6.95 18.37
N ILE A 21 1.65 -6.71 17.06
CA ILE A 21 0.37 -6.79 16.34
C ILE A 21 -0.18 -8.22 16.32
N ILE A 22 0.66 -9.24 16.22
CA ILE A 22 0.25 -10.66 16.24
C ILE A 22 -0.30 -11.07 17.61
N LEU A 23 0.21 -10.50 18.72
CA LEU A 23 -0.26 -10.82 20.07
C LEU A 23 -1.62 -10.19 20.41
N ALA A 24 -2.01 -9.10 19.75
CA ALA A 24 -3.27 -8.38 19.98
C ALA A 24 -4.50 -9.07 19.35
N CYS A 25 -4.33 -9.93 18.35
CA CYS A 25 -5.43 -10.53 17.58
C CYS A 25 -6.20 -11.66 18.29
N PHE A 26 -5.92 -12.01 19.54
CA PHE A 26 -6.45 -13.25 20.15
C PHE A 26 -7.63 -13.12 21.12
N THR A 27 -8.27 -11.96 21.28
CA THR A 27 -9.48 -11.90 22.13
C THR A 27 -10.53 -10.93 21.59
N LEU A 28 -11.37 -11.39 20.67
CA LEU A 28 -12.60 -10.71 20.27
C LEU A 28 -13.63 -10.75 21.42
N SER A 29 -13.81 -9.65 22.13
CA SER A 29 -14.95 -9.40 22.98
C SER A 29 -15.32 -7.91 22.92
N ALA A 30 -16.60 -7.62 22.78
CA ALA A 30 -17.20 -6.31 22.47
C ALA A 30 -17.05 -5.21 23.56
N CYS A 31 -16.01 -5.26 24.38
CA CYS A 31 -15.71 -4.23 25.37
C CYS A 31 -14.43 -3.48 24.99
N SER A 32 -14.45 -2.17 25.13
CA SER A 32 -13.26 -1.33 25.03
C SER A 32 -12.18 -1.85 25.98
N ARG A 33 -11.00 -2.18 25.45
CA ARG A 33 -9.85 -2.64 26.23
C ARG A 33 -8.66 -1.76 25.93
N GLU A 34 -8.01 -1.31 27.01
CA GLU A 34 -6.70 -0.68 26.94
C GLU A 34 -5.71 -1.51 27.72
N LYS A 35 -4.57 -1.83 27.09
CA LYS A 35 -3.46 -2.55 27.71
C LYS A 35 -2.15 -1.83 27.42
N SER A 36 -1.30 -1.73 28.42
CA SER A 36 0.03 -1.18 28.26
C SER A 36 1.09 -2.25 28.58
N TYR A 37 2.13 -2.27 27.79
CA TYR A 37 3.25 -3.20 27.89
C TYR A 37 4.56 -2.42 27.97
N GLU A 38 5.39 -2.69 28.94
CA GLU A 38 6.76 -2.20 28.98
C GLU A 38 7.64 -3.11 28.14
N THR A 39 8.36 -2.56 27.19
CA THR A 39 9.29 -3.27 26.31
C THR A 39 10.67 -2.61 26.35
N GLU A 40 11.70 -3.27 25.85
CA GLU A 40 13.03 -2.65 25.69
C GLU A 40 12.99 -1.42 24.77
N GLN A 41 12.03 -1.37 23.84
CA GLN A 41 11.80 -0.26 22.92
C GLN A 41 10.87 0.83 23.48
N GLY A 42 10.48 0.74 24.77
CA GLY A 42 9.61 1.71 25.44
C GLY A 42 8.23 1.14 25.75
N LYS A 43 7.35 2.00 26.26
CA LYS A 43 5.98 1.67 26.60
C LYS A 43 5.13 1.58 25.34
N VAL A 44 4.47 0.45 25.14
CA VAL A 44 3.51 0.21 24.06
C VAL A 44 2.11 0.16 24.65
N THR A 45 1.22 1.01 24.17
CA THR A 45 -0.20 1.04 24.56
C THR A 45 -1.07 0.55 23.42
N VAL A 46 -1.93 -0.43 23.68
CA VAL A 46 -2.89 -0.97 22.72
C VAL A 46 -4.30 -0.65 23.22
N LYS A 47 -5.11 -0.02 22.37
CA LYS A 47 -6.53 0.26 22.60
C LYS A 47 -7.36 -0.43 21.54
N GLU A 48 -8.41 -1.12 21.97
CA GLU A 48 -9.35 -1.79 21.06
C GLU A 48 -10.77 -1.35 21.40
N MET A 49 -11.56 -1.00 20.38
CA MET A 49 -12.97 -0.63 20.52
C MET A 49 -13.73 -0.80 19.21
N GLY A 50 -14.71 -1.69 19.18
CA GLY A 50 -15.69 -1.76 18.09
C GLY A 50 -15.10 -2.04 16.70
N GLY A 51 -14.11 -2.95 16.58
CA GLY A 51 -13.43 -3.25 15.33
C GLY A 51 -12.36 -2.23 14.93
N LYS A 52 -12.01 -1.33 15.85
CA LYS A 52 -10.89 -0.39 15.69
C LYS A 52 -9.82 -0.73 16.71
N PHE A 53 -8.58 -0.55 16.33
CA PHE A 53 -7.46 -0.64 17.24
C PHE A 53 -6.49 0.52 17.05
N GLU A 54 -5.84 0.91 18.12
CA GLU A 54 -4.75 1.88 18.15
C GLU A 54 -3.59 1.28 18.92
N VAL A 55 -2.40 1.32 18.33
CA VAL A 55 -1.15 0.92 18.98
C VAL A 55 -0.21 2.12 18.98
N LYS A 56 0.24 2.53 20.15
CA LYS A 56 1.20 3.63 20.34
C LYS A 56 2.48 3.13 20.95
N ASN A 57 3.62 3.53 20.39
CA ASN A 57 4.93 3.41 21.01
C ASN A 57 5.47 4.82 21.28
N GLU A 58 5.56 5.18 22.57
CA GLU A 58 5.95 6.53 22.99
C GLU A 58 7.42 6.86 22.68
N LYS A 59 8.32 5.84 22.70
CA LYS A 59 9.76 6.05 22.48
C LYS A 59 10.10 6.23 21.00
N GLU A 60 9.39 5.57 20.11
CA GLU A 60 9.66 5.61 18.66
C GLU A 60 8.75 6.61 17.93
N ASP A 61 7.83 7.26 18.65
CA ASP A 61 6.83 8.18 18.08
C ASP A 61 6.04 7.53 16.93
N VAL A 62 5.63 6.28 17.14
CA VAL A 62 4.86 5.49 16.19
C VAL A 62 3.45 5.28 16.70
N THR A 63 2.47 5.58 15.85
CA THR A 63 1.06 5.25 16.09
C THR A 63 0.54 4.41 14.93
N VAL A 64 -0.08 3.28 15.24
CA VAL A 64 -0.78 2.43 14.28
C VAL A 64 -2.25 2.41 14.62
N GLU A 65 -3.10 2.90 13.73
CA GLU A 65 -4.55 2.89 13.85
C GLU A 65 -5.12 1.91 12.83
N GLY A 66 -5.98 0.99 13.24
CA GLY A 66 -6.69 0.08 12.35
C GLY A 66 -8.20 0.21 12.49
N ASP A 67 -8.90 0.07 11.38
CA ASP A 67 -10.35 0.00 11.31
C ASP A 67 -10.75 -1.19 10.44
N GLU A 68 -11.09 -2.31 11.07
CA GLU A 68 -11.51 -3.54 10.37
C GLU A 68 -12.78 -3.34 9.55
N ASN A 69 -13.72 -2.51 10.03
CA ASN A 69 -14.96 -2.22 9.31
C ASN A 69 -14.69 -1.43 8.03
N GLN A 70 -13.61 -0.65 8.03
CA GLN A 70 -13.16 0.11 6.86
C GLN A 70 -12.10 -0.60 6.03
N GLY A 71 -11.55 -1.72 6.49
CA GLY A 71 -10.45 -2.41 5.83
C GLY A 71 -9.25 -1.47 5.63
N GLN A 72 -8.90 -0.71 6.67
CA GLN A 72 -7.86 0.31 6.59
C GLN A 72 -6.91 0.23 7.79
N VAL A 73 -5.62 0.42 7.53
CA VAL A 73 -4.58 0.60 8.54
C VAL A 73 -3.83 1.88 8.23
N LYS A 74 -3.71 2.75 9.22
CA LYS A 74 -2.96 4.00 9.17
C LYS A 74 -1.77 3.91 10.10
N ILE A 75 -0.59 4.19 9.59
CA ILE A 75 0.67 4.19 10.34
C ILE A 75 1.22 5.62 10.30
N LYS A 76 1.38 6.22 11.47
CA LYS A 76 2.01 7.53 11.64
C LYS A 76 3.37 7.35 12.29
N THR A 77 4.37 8.01 11.75
CA THR A 77 5.73 8.10 12.30
C THR A 77 6.20 9.54 12.23
N LYS A 78 7.32 9.84 12.84
CA LYS A 78 7.99 11.15 12.71
C LYS A 78 8.35 11.50 11.26
N ASP A 79 8.53 10.50 10.39
CA ASP A 79 8.93 10.67 8.99
C ASP A 79 7.73 10.80 8.05
N GLY A 80 6.49 10.59 8.54
CA GLY A 80 5.28 10.75 7.75
C GLY A 80 4.18 9.75 8.07
N GLU A 81 3.16 9.74 7.22
CA GLU A 81 1.99 8.89 7.33
C GLU A 81 1.92 7.89 6.17
N SER A 82 1.54 6.66 6.48
CA SER A 82 1.21 5.61 5.51
C SER A 82 -0.21 5.12 5.73
N ILE A 83 -1.00 5.04 4.67
CA ILE A 83 -2.36 4.52 4.71
C ILE A 83 -2.44 3.29 3.80
N ILE A 84 -2.80 2.15 4.37
CA ILE A 84 -3.05 0.91 3.64
C ILE A 84 -4.55 0.65 3.66
N SER A 85 -5.15 0.47 2.48
CA SER A 85 -6.56 0.11 2.34
C SER A 85 -6.67 -1.20 1.57
N TYR A 86 -7.50 -2.13 2.05
CA TYR A 86 -7.68 -3.46 1.45
C TYR A 86 -9.16 -3.85 1.40
N ASN A 87 -9.48 -4.77 0.48
CA ASN A 87 -10.81 -5.40 0.35
C ASN A 87 -12.02 -4.47 0.12
N LYS A 88 -11.85 -3.30 -0.53
CA LYS A 88 -12.98 -2.37 -0.73
C LYS A 88 -13.47 -2.22 -2.15
N ASN A 89 -12.79 -2.81 -3.11
CA ASN A 89 -13.10 -2.58 -4.53
C ASN A 89 -13.31 -1.09 -4.90
N LYS A 90 -12.73 -0.20 -4.07
CA LYS A 90 -12.83 1.26 -4.19
C LYS A 90 -11.50 1.90 -3.81
N LEU A 91 -11.10 2.89 -4.58
CA LEU A 91 -9.93 3.71 -4.26
C LEU A 91 -10.23 4.62 -3.06
N PRO A 92 -9.26 4.88 -2.18
CA PRO A 92 -9.40 5.88 -1.13
C PRO A 92 -9.54 7.29 -1.72
N ASP A 93 -10.21 8.20 -1.00
CA ASP A 93 -10.53 9.54 -1.49
C ASP A 93 -9.28 10.39 -1.77
N ASN A 94 -8.16 10.10 -1.08
CA ASN A 94 -6.85 10.74 -1.28
C ASN A 94 -5.96 10.04 -2.32
N PHE A 95 -6.49 9.08 -3.08
CA PHE A 95 -5.73 8.44 -4.17
C PHE A 95 -5.41 9.45 -5.28
N PRO A 96 -4.16 9.55 -5.78
CA PRO A 96 -3.79 10.51 -6.82
C PRO A 96 -4.60 10.32 -8.11
N LYS A 97 -5.26 11.39 -8.55
CA LYS A 97 -6.16 11.38 -9.72
C LYS A 97 -5.43 11.26 -11.06
N ASP A 98 -4.15 11.52 -11.07
CA ASP A 98 -3.30 11.44 -12.27
C ASP A 98 -2.77 10.02 -12.55
N ILE A 99 -3.00 9.06 -11.65
CA ILE A 99 -2.72 7.64 -11.89
C ILE A 99 -3.89 7.03 -12.66
N PRO A 100 -3.69 6.57 -13.91
CA PRO A 100 -4.74 5.88 -14.66
C PRO A 100 -5.15 4.57 -13.99
N ILE A 101 -6.44 4.33 -13.87
CA ILE A 101 -6.99 3.10 -13.32
C ILE A 101 -7.77 2.35 -14.39
N TYR A 102 -7.45 1.08 -14.60
CA TYR A 102 -8.19 0.20 -15.50
C TYR A 102 -9.59 -0.10 -14.93
N SER A 103 -10.61 0.54 -15.47
CA SER A 103 -11.97 0.57 -14.89
C SER A 103 -12.64 -0.80 -14.68
N PRO A 104 -12.47 -1.81 -15.56
CA PRO A 104 -13.02 -3.14 -15.30
C PRO A 104 -12.31 -3.91 -14.17
N ALA A 105 -11.15 -3.43 -13.70
CA ALA A 105 -10.41 -4.09 -12.64
C ALA A 105 -10.97 -3.77 -11.25
N GLN A 106 -10.88 -4.75 -10.37
CA GLN A 106 -11.24 -4.65 -8.96
C GLN A 106 -10.01 -4.27 -8.14
N VAL A 107 -10.12 -3.24 -7.32
CA VAL A 107 -9.07 -2.83 -6.41
C VAL A 107 -8.96 -3.84 -5.27
N GLN A 108 -7.78 -4.42 -5.09
CA GLN A 108 -7.48 -5.37 -4.02
C GLN A 108 -6.84 -4.67 -2.82
N MET A 109 -5.87 -3.83 -3.09
CA MET A 109 -5.12 -3.11 -2.06
C MET A 109 -4.61 -1.78 -2.62
N THR A 110 -4.55 -0.79 -1.77
CA THR A 110 -3.80 0.45 -2.02
C THR A 110 -2.95 0.80 -0.81
N GLN A 111 -1.79 1.37 -1.05
CA GLN A 111 -0.94 1.95 -0.03
C GLN A 111 -0.49 3.33 -0.48
N ILE A 112 -0.72 4.33 0.36
CA ILE A 112 -0.34 5.72 0.13
C ILE A 112 0.62 6.12 1.24
N MET A 113 1.81 6.57 0.88
CA MET A 113 2.89 6.94 1.78
C MET A 113 3.35 8.35 1.49
N GLU A 114 3.98 9.00 2.48
CA GLU A 114 4.61 10.30 2.33
C GLU A 114 3.67 11.35 1.72
N ASN A 115 2.43 11.40 2.22
CA ASN A 115 1.40 12.33 1.74
C ASN A 115 1.11 12.21 0.23
N GLY A 116 1.22 11.00 -0.33
CA GLY A 116 0.91 10.72 -1.73
C GLY A 116 2.09 10.76 -2.69
N LYS A 117 3.32 10.97 -2.22
CA LYS A 117 4.53 10.91 -3.06
C LYS A 117 4.83 9.49 -3.51
N ASN A 118 4.59 8.52 -2.64
CA ASN A 118 4.74 7.11 -2.94
C ASN A 118 3.38 6.42 -2.83
N VAL A 119 2.95 5.78 -3.92
CA VAL A 119 1.66 5.09 -3.99
C VAL A 119 1.84 3.71 -4.61
N MET A 120 1.24 2.72 -3.99
CA MET A 120 1.11 1.38 -4.56
C MET A 120 -0.37 1.04 -4.68
N ALA A 121 -0.75 0.38 -5.78
CA ALA A 121 -2.07 -0.21 -5.92
C ALA A 121 -1.97 -1.58 -6.60
N SER A 122 -2.76 -2.51 -6.10
CA SER A 122 -2.94 -3.83 -6.70
C SER A 122 -4.39 -3.98 -7.13
N LEU A 123 -4.59 -4.36 -8.40
CA LEU A 123 -5.92 -4.60 -8.97
C LEU A 123 -5.93 -5.95 -9.68
N ASN A 124 -7.11 -6.53 -9.84
CA ASN A 124 -7.28 -7.71 -10.68
C ASN A 124 -8.46 -7.56 -11.65
N THR A 125 -8.40 -8.29 -12.77
CA THR A 125 -9.45 -8.34 -13.77
C THR A 125 -9.44 -9.70 -14.47
N ASP A 126 -10.56 -10.06 -15.09
CA ASP A 126 -10.64 -11.25 -15.96
C ASP A 126 -10.17 -10.95 -17.40
N ASP A 127 -9.98 -9.69 -17.76
CA ASP A 127 -9.52 -9.27 -19.07
C ASP A 127 -8.11 -9.78 -19.38
N ASP A 128 -7.81 -9.91 -20.67
CA ASP A 128 -6.50 -10.35 -21.16
C ASP A 128 -5.38 -9.32 -20.84
N PRO A 129 -4.17 -9.75 -20.44
CA PRO A 129 -3.04 -8.85 -20.16
C PRO A 129 -2.71 -7.90 -21.29
N GLY A 130 -2.81 -8.36 -22.55
CA GLY A 130 -2.56 -7.52 -23.73
C GLY A 130 -3.55 -6.36 -23.84
N LYS A 131 -4.83 -6.59 -23.52
CA LYS A 131 -5.87 -5.54 -23.47
C LYS A 131 -5.55 -4.50 -22.38
N VAL A 132 -5.13 -4.97 -21.22
CA VAL A 132 -4.79 -4.12 -20.08
C VAL A 132 -3.57 -3.24 -20.40
N ILE A 133 -2.50 -3.81 -20.94
CA ILE A 133 -1.29 -3.02 -21.28
C ILE A 133 -1.57 -1.98 -22.37
N GLN A 134 -2.41 -2.30 -23.36
CA GLN A 134 -2.84 -1.35 -24.38
C GLN A 134 -3.62 -0.17 -23.81
N PHE A 135 -4.48 -0.43 -22.81
CA PHE A 135 -5.15 0.64 -22.07
C PHE A 135 -4.14 1.58 -21.41
N TYR A 136 -3.13 1.04 -20.69
CA TYR A 136 -2.15 1.89 -20.01
C TYR A 136 -1.29 2.69 -20.96
N LYS A 137 -0.88 2.14 -22.10
CA LYS A 137 -0.18 2.89 -23.14
C LYS A 137 -0.99 4.10 -23.62
N LYS A 138 -2.27 3.90 -23.92
CA LYS A 138 -3.17 4.97 -24.33
C LYS A 138 -3.40 5.98 -23.20
N ALA A 139 -3.65 5.51 -21.99
CA ALA A 139 -3.90 6.34 -20.83
C ALA A 139 -2.68 7.20 -20.46
N PHE A 140 -1.46 6.68 -20.57
CA PHE A 140 -0.23 7.45 -20.38
C PHE A 140 -0.16 8.64 -21.35
N SER A 141 -0.33 8.38 -22.65
CA SER A 141 -0.35 9.44 -23.66
C SER A 141 -1.41 10.50 -23.37
N GLN A 142 -2.63 10.08 -22.98
CA GLN A 142 -3.74 11.01 -22.72
C GLN A 142 -3.56 11.82 -21.43
N ALA A 143 -2.93 11.24 -20.41
CA ALA A 143 -2.70 11.88 -19.11
C ALA A 143 -1.37 12.66 -19.04
N GLY A 144 -0.62 12.74 -20.15
CA GLY A 144 0.64 13.48 -20.24
C GLY A 144 1.82 12.76 -19.56
N TRP A 145 1.77 11.42 -19.46
CA TRP A 145 2.91 10.59 -19.09
C TRP A 145 3.76 10.28 -20.32
N GLU A 146 5.05 10.50 -20.22
CA GLU A 146 6.03 10.08 -21.23
C GLU A 146 6.44 8.63 -20.98
N VAL A 147 6.24 7.75 -21.96
CA VAL A 147 6.69 6.35 -21.84
C VAL A 147 8.22 6.30 -21.94
N LYS A 148 8.88 5.83 -20.89
CA LYS A 148 10.34 5.68 -20.79
C LYS A 148 10.82 4.27 -21.06
N GLY A 149 9.98 3.28 -20.80
CA GLY A 149 10.34 1.88 -21.01
C GLY A 149 9.12 0.98 -21.14
N GLU A 150 9.29 -0.06 -21.94
CA GLU A 150 8.36 -1.17 -22.05
C GLU A 150 9.17 -2.47 -22.11
N MET A 151 8.74 -3.45 -21.32
CA MET A 151 9.37 -4.77 -21.31
C MET A 151 8.30 -5.85 -21.25
N ASN A 152 8.46 -6.87 -22.09
CA ASN A 152 7.60 -8.05 -22.11
C ASN A 152 8.43 -9.28 -21.79
N MET A 153 8.09 -10.00 -20.74
CA MET A 153 8.77 -11.20 -20.26
C MET A 153 7.76 -12.32 -20.09
N GLY A 154 7.43 -13.00 -21.19
CA GLY A 154 6.42 -14.07 -21.16
C GLY A 154 5.06 -13.58 -20.69
N ASN A 155 4.65 -14.00 -19.49
CA ASN A 155 3.34 -13.65 -18.92
C ASN A 155 3.32 -12.29 -18.20
N THR A 156 4.44 -11.57 -18.16
CA THR A 156 4.57 -10.28 -17.45
C THR A 156 4.93 -9.18 -18.44
N SER A 157 4.19 -8.09 -18.40
CA SER A 157 4.50 -6.85 -19.13
C SER A 157 4.74 -5.73 -18.12
N LEU A 158 5.79 -4.94 -18.36
CA LEU A 158 6.13 -3.75 -17.58
C LEU A 158 6.05 -2.54 -18.50
N LEU A 159 5.39 -1.48 -18.03
CA LEU A 159 5.36 -0.17 -18.68
C LEU A 159 5.81 0.88 -17.66
N GLN A 160 6.79 1.70 -18.01
CA GLN A 160 7.32 2.78 -17.22
C GLN A 160 6.99 4.12 -17.86
N GLY A 161 6.45 5.05 -17.08
CA GLY A 161 6.15 6.41 -17.50
C GLY A 161 6.70 7.45 -16.54
N GLU A 162 7.06 8.60 -17.06
CA GLU A 162 7.48 9.77 -16.28
C GLU A 162 6.56 10.96 -16.57
N LYS A 163 6.28 11.76 -15.53
CA LYS A 163 5.52 13.01 -15.63
C LYS A 163 6.02 14.01 -14.60
N GLY A 164 6.85 14.96 -15.05
CA GLY A 164 7.56 15.87 -14.15
C GLY A 164 8.51 15.11 -13.23
N ALA A 165 8.36 15.29 -11.91
CA ALA A 165 9.15 14.55 -10.90
C ALA A 165 8.61 13.14 -10.60
N LYS A 166 7.47 12.75 -11.19
CA LYS A 166 6.80 11.48 -10.92
C LYS A 166 7.20 10.40 -11.89
N GLU A 167 7.37 9.19 -11.37
CA GLU A 167 7.58 7.96 -12.11
C GLU A 167 6.46 6.97 -11.77
N LEU A 168 5.79 6.43 -12.80
CA LEU A 168 4.75 5.42 -12.64
C LEU A 168 5.16 4.13 -13.35
N ASN A 169 5.29 3.07 -12.59
CA ASN A 169 5.53 1.73 -13.07
C ASN A 169 4.23 0.93 -13.04
N VAL A 170 3.87 0.35 -14.18
CA VAL A 170 2.71 -0.54 -14.36
C VAL A 170 3.21 -1.92 -14.70
N THR A 171 2.96 -2.88 -13.84
CA THR A 171 3.23 -4.30 -14.09
C THR A 171 1.92 -5.03 -14.30
N VAL A 172 1.82 -5.77 -15.39
CA VAL A 172 0.65 -6.59 -15.74
C VAL A 172 1.10 -8.03 -15.91
N ASN A 173 0.51 -8.95 -15.16
CA ASN A 173 0.82 -10.37 -15.27
C ASN A 173 -0.44 -11.24 -15.20
N ARG A 174 -0.34 -12.50 -15.68
CA ARG A 174 -1.42 -13.49 -15.57
C ARG A 174 -1.12 -14.46 -14.44
N GLU A 175 -1.98 -14.49 -13.42
CA GLU A 175 -1.86 -15.39 -12.27
C GLU A 175 -3.19 -16.07 -11.98
N GLN A 176 -3.17 -17.37 -11.83
CA GLN A 176 -4.35 -18.18 -11.45
C GLN A 176 -5.63 -17.85 -12.23
N GLY A 177 -5.50 -17.60 -13.54
CA GLY A 177 -6.64 -17.29 -14.42
C GLY A 177 -7.08 -15.83 -14.41
N LYS A 178 -6.52 -14.97 -13.56
CA LYS A 178 -6.78 -13.53 -13.52
C LYS A 178 -5.59 -12.72 -14.00
N THR A 179 -5.85 -11.55 -14.52
CA THR A 179 -4.80 -10.54 -14.79
C THR A 179 -4.65 -9.66 -13.56
N VAL A 180 -3.45 -9.67 -13.01
CA VAL A 180 -3.04 -8.83 -11.89
C VAL A 180 -2.32 -7.60 -12.43
N ILE A 181 -2.68 -6.44 -11.91
CA ILE A 181 -2.12 -5.15 -12.25
C ILE A 181 -1.51 -4.55 -10.99
N ALA A 182 -0.21 -4.30 -11.01
CA ALA A 182 0.48 -3.56 -9.96
C ALA A 182 0.88 -2.18 -10.48
N LEU A 183 0.49 -1.15 -9.75
CA LEU A 183 0.84 0.25 -10.00
C LEU A 183 1.77 0.71 -8.89
N VAL A 184 2.88 1.32 -9.25
CA VAL A 184 3.83 1.91 -8.30
C VAL A 184 4.19 3.31 -8.79
N LEU A 185 3.72 4.32 -8.06
CA LEU A 185 4.11 5.71 -8.24
C LEU A 185 5.21 6.05 -7.25
N SER A 186 6.22 6.75 -7.71
CA SER A 186 7.22 7.42 -6.88
C SER A 186 7.44 8.86 -7.36
N GLU A 187 7.62 9.79 -6.43
CA GLU A 187 7.98 11.18 -6.71
C GLU A 187 9.38 11.45 -6.16
N LYS A 188 10.24 12.00 -7.02
CA LYS A 188 11.65 12.35 -6.69
C LYS A 188 11.74 13.63 -5.90
#